data_8a5a006368dc551861cd0a4e32678715
#
_entry.id   8a5a006368dc551861cd0a4e32678715
#
_cell.length_a   1.000
_cell.length_b   1.000
_cell.length_c   1.000
_cell.angle_alpha   90.00
_cell.angle_beta   90.00
_cell.angle_gamma   90.00
#
_symmetry.space_group_name_H-M   'P 1'
#
loop_
_entity.id
_entity.type
_entity.pdbx_description
1 polymer ?
#
loop_
_entity_poly.entity_id
_entity_poly.type
_entity_poly.pdbx_seq_one_letter_code
_entity_poly.pdbx_strand_id
1 'polypeptide(L)'
;MRKDIMERIEFMKKDNIEPNYAELARIYQCDYRTVKRYFKSDGTLKERRKVPSKLDNYKEVIEEKLEMSCTYMSIFKFIQKRGYEGKYTILREFARSIKIDKTNKATIRFETNQGLQAQVDWKERLSMTSRQGEVFEINVFLMVLGFSRMKYLQLTLDRNQDTLKSALINGFKYYQGIPKEILFDNMKTVVDQSRSNFQEAVINHNFYEFAKDMGFEVIACRPYRPQTKGKVEALAKLMSRLQPYNHEFDTMDQLDEIVRMLNDDLNHDISYATNKVPIDLHKIEKEYLLPLPNRELLDNYLTKPITRVVTKEAMVTYLNNKYSLHPNYIGKTVVLKIDDNHLQIIFDGIVIASHPLSSQKFNYQKDHLIQILKSDAFAHKSDDEINRIAEKNLKLYDKL
;
A
#
# COMPACT_ATOMS: atom_id res chain seq x y z
N MET A 1 18.26 -40.41 11.43
CA MET A 1 18.17 -41.66 12.17
C MET A 1 16.84 -41.74 12.88
N ARG A 2 16.22 -42.93 12.99
CA ARG A 2 14.86 -43.07 13.55
C ARG A 2 14.98 -43.17 15.09
N LYS A 3 14.51 -42.15 15.79
CA LYS A 3 14.52 -42.04 17.25
C LYS A 3 13.70 -43.17 17.92
N ASP A 4 12.57 -43.49 17.33
CA ASP A 4 11.66 -44.55 17.76
C ASP A 4 12.35 -45.93 17.92
N ILE A 5 13.22 -46.29 16.97
CA ILE A 5 13.98 -47.56 17.06
C ILE A 5 15.06 -47.46 18.12
N MET A 6 15.68 -46.30 18.29
CA MET A 6 16.74 -46.14 19.28
C MET A 6 16.22 -46.24 20.72
N GLU A 7 15.15 -45.54 21.02
CA GLU A 7 14.52 -45.56 22.35
C GLU A 7 14.13 -47.00 22.75
N ARG A 8 13.59 -47.76 21.81
CA ARG A 8 13.26 -49.17 22.06
C ARG A 8 14.47 -50.05 22.27
N ILE A 9 15.53 -49.82 21.49
CA ILE A 9 16.81 -50.57 21.62
C ILE A 9 17.49 -50.23 22.93
N GLU A 10 17.51 -48.96 23.37
CA GLU A 10 18.06 -48.57 24.68
C GLU A 10 17.32 -49.20 25.83
N PHE A 11 15.98 -49.26 25.77
CA PHE A 11 15.19 -49.98 26.74
C PHE A 11 15.52 -51.45 26.84
N MET A 12 15.62 -52.15 25.69
CA MET A 12 16.03 -53.58 25.63
C MET A 12 17.44 -53.84 26.13
N LYS A 13 18.38 -52.93 25.89
CA LYS A 13 19.75 -53.03 26.43
C LYS A 13 19.80 -52.88 27.94
N LYS A 14 19.00 -51.97 28.51
CA LYS A 14 18.91 -51.78 29.97
C LYS A 14 18.42 -53.01 30.69
N ASP A 15 17.51 -53.74 30.06
CA ASP A 15 16.89 -54.94 30.64
C ASP A 15 17.61 -56.26 30.24
N ASN A 16 18.76 -56.16 29.55
CA ASN A 16 19.52 -57.31 29.01
C ASN A 16 18.69 -58.23 28.11
N ILE A 17 17.70 -57.67 27.38
CA ILE A 17 16.83 -58.42 26.48
C ILE A 17 17.52 -58.49 25.09
N GLU A 18 17.79 -59.68 24.60
CA GLU A 18 18.24 -59.87 23.21
C GLU A 18 17.07 -59.64 22.23
N PRO A 19 17.16 -58.70 21.29
CA PRO A 19 16.06 -58.39 20.40
C PRO A 19 15.93 -59.38 19.24
N ASN A 20 14.71 -59.74 18.94
CA ASN A 20 14.42 -60.37 17.65
C ASN A 20 14.49 -59.32 16.53
N TYR A 21 15.63 -59.24 15.83
CA TYR A 21 15.88 -58.22 14.81
C TYR A 21 14.91 -58.27 13.64
N ALA A 22 14.41 -59.47 13.28
CA ALA A 22 13.45 -59.63 12.21
C ALA A 22 12.04 -59.11 12.58
N GLU A 23 11.63 -59.32 13.82
CA GLU A 23 10.35 -58.84 14.34
C GLU A 23 10.36 -57.34 14.52
N LEU A 24 11.39 -56.76 15.09
CA LEU A 24 11.54 -55.32 15.21
C LEU A 24 11.62 -54.64 13.83
N ALA A 25 12.27 -55.26 12.88
CA ALA A 25 12.31 -54.76 11.51
C ALA A 25 10.91 -54.67 10.86
N ARG A 26 10.04 -55.65 11.13
CA ARG A 26 8.62 -55.63 10.66
C ARG A 26 7.82 -54.54 11.38
N ILE A 27 7.94 -54.46 12.70
CA ILE A 27 7.20 -53.46 13.50
C ILE A 27 7.57 -52.05 13.05
N TYR A 28 8.85 -51.78 12.85
CA TYR A 28 9.36 -50.45 12.47
C TYR A 28 9.47 -50.24 10.96
N GLN A 29 9.03 -51.18 10.15
CA GLN A 29 9.07 -51.10 8.68
C GLN A 29 10.46 -50.69 8.16
N CYS A 30 11.50 -51.37 8.57
CA CYS A 30 12.87 -51.13 8.16
C CYS A 30 13.65 -52.47 7.92
N ASP A 31 14.83 -52.34 7.31
CA ASP A 31 15.68 -53.52 7.11
C ASP A 31 16.25 -54.02 8.46
N TYR A 32 16.29 -55.34 8.68
CA TYR A 32 16.77 -55.93 9.90
C TYR A 32 18.25 -55.58 10.21
N ARG A 33 19.06 -55.33 9.17
CA ARG A 33 20.44 -54.89 9.30
C ARG A 33 20.51 -53.50 9.97
N THR A 34 19.50 -52.68 9.76
CA THR A 34 19.40 -51.36 10.40
C THR A 34 19.17 -51.52 11.90
N VAL A 35 18.25 -52.39 12.32
CA VAL A 35 18.00 -52.66 13.74
C VAL A 35 19.24 -53.27 14.39
N LYS A 36 19.89 -54.27 13.74
CA LYS A 36 21.09 -54.89 14.23
C LYS A 36 22.27 -53.91 14.36
N ARG A 37 22.38 -52.97 13.42
CA ARG A 37 23.41 -51.91 13.48
C ARG A 37 23.19 -50.97 14.67
N TYR A 38 21.93 -50.60 14.94
CA TYR A 38 21.58 -49.75 16.09
C TYR A 38 21.82 -50.47 17.41
N PHE A 39 21.52 -51.75 17.53
CA PHE A 39 21.78 -52.56 18.70
C PHE A 39 23.27 -52.70 18.99
N LYS A 40 24.10 -52.90 17.96
CA LYS A 40 25.57 -53.04 18.09
C LYS A 40 26.28 -51.69 18.27
N SER A 41 25.62 -50.55 18.01
CA SER A 41 26.20 -49.23 18.24
C SER A 41 26.06 -48.86 19.73
N ASP A 42 27.11 -48.31 20.33
CA ASP A 42 27.13 -47.84 21.74
C ASP A 42 26.33 -46.53 21.96
N GLY A 43 25.33 -46.26 21.16
CA GLY A 43 24.54 -45.00 21.23
C GLY A 43 25.32 -43.77 20.74
N THR A 44 26.60 -43.86 20.60
CA THR A 44 27.43 -42.76 20.05
C THR A 44 27.30 -42.72 18.53
N LEU A 45 26.46 -41.81 18.08
CA LEU A 45 26.37 -41.44 16.69
C LEU A 45 27.70 -40.81 16.29
N LYS A 46 28.45 -41.47 15.42
CA LYS A 46 29.52 -40.76 14.70
C LYS A 46 28.90 -39.61 13.95
N GLU A 47 29.04 -38.40 14.48
CA GLU A 47 28.71 -37.20 13.70
C GLU A 47 29.41 -37.29 12.35
N ARG A 48 28.61 -37.14 11.27
CA ARG A 48 29.22 -37.05 9.93
C ARG A 48 30.18 -35.86 10.00
N ARG A 49 31.48 -36.12 9.72
CA ARG A 49 32.45 -35.03 9.57
C ARG A 49 31.84 -33.99 8.60
N LYS A 50 31.61 -32.77 9.10
CA LYS A 50 31.20 -31.67 8.26
C LYS A 50 32.32 -31.37 7.28
N VAL A 51 32.15 -31.78 6.04
CA VAL A 51 33.09 -31.42 4.96
C VAL A 51 32.91 -29.92 4.71
N PRO A 52 33.95 -29.11 4.73
CA PRO A 52 33.87 -27.68 4.45
C PRO A 52 33.19 -27.45 3.10
N SER A 53 32.22 -26.57 3.09
CA SER A 53 31.53 -26.20 1.84
C SER A 53 32.28 -25.10 1.11
N LYS A 54 32.32 -25.17 -0.22
CA LYS A 54 32.88 -24.09 -1.06
C LYS A 54 32.14 -22.75 -0.81
N LEU A 55 30.96 -22.77 -0.17
CA LEU A 55 30.19 -21.59 0.20
C LEU A 55 30.63 -20.98 1.54
N ASP A 56 31.43 -21.68 2.36
CA ASP A 56 31.69 -21.23 3.73
C ASP A 56 32.28 -19.80 3.79
N ASN A 57 33.16 -19.46 2.85
CA ASN A 57 33.76 -18.13 2.74
C ASN A 57 32.82 -17.04 2.19
N TYR A 58 31.67 -17.44 1.69
CA TYR A 58 30.68 -16.51 1.06
C TYR A 58 29.37 -16.41 1.83
N LYS A 59 29.22 -17.12 2.96
CA LYS A 59 27.97 -17.17 3.72
C LYS A 59 27.49 -15.79 4.13
N GLU A 60 28.33 -14.99 4.76
CA GLU A 60 27.99 -13.65 5.22
C GLU A 60 27.55 -12.75 4.05
N VAL A 61 28.29 -12.80 2.94
CA VAL A 61 27.95 -12.04 1.73
C VAL A 61 26.62 -12.50 1.14
N ILE A 62 26.35 -13.80 1.12
CA ILE A 62 25.08 -14.34 0.63
C ILE A 62 23.93 -13.89 1.52
N GLU A 63 24.10 -13.93 2.85
CA GLU A 63 23.11 -13.48 3.81
C GLU A 63 22.79 -12.00 3.64
N GLU A 64 23.82 -11.15 3.55
CA GLU A 64 23.66 -9.71 3.30
C GLU A 64 22.87 -9.44 2.01
N LYS A 65 23.23 -10.11 0.91
CA LYS A 65 22.55 -9.90 -0.38
C LYS A 65 21.15 -10.49 -0.41
N LEU A 66 20.87 -11.53 0.36
CA LEU A 66 19.50 -12.03 0.55
C LEU A 66 18.65 -11.04 1.34
N GLU A 67 19.21 -10.33 2.33
CA GLU A 67 18.53 -9.25 3.04
C GLU A 67 18.19 -8.07 2.14
N MET A 68 19.05 -7.78 1.17
CA MET A 68 18.81 -6.80 0.10
C MET A 68 17.81 -7.28 -0.95
N SER A 69 17.13 -8.43 -0.74
CA SER A 69 16.17 -9.02 -1.68
C SER A 69 16.74 -9.34 -3.07
N CYS A 70 18.06 -9.55 -3.16
CA CYS A 70 18.67 -9.97 -4.40
C CYS A 70 18.22 -11.37 -4.82
N THR A 71 18.09 -11.60 -6.13
CA THR A 71 17.74 -12.92 -6.64
C THR A 71 18.90 -13.90 -6.49
N TYR A 72 18.60 -15.19 -6.29
CA TYR A 72 19.63 -16.22 -6.15
C TYR A 72 20.61 -16.24 -7.32
N MET A 73 20.14 -15.95 -8.54
CA MET A 73 20.98 -15.90 -9.73
C MET A 73 21.92 -14.68 -9.71
N SER A 74 21.45 -13.52 -9.26
CA SER A 74 22.28 -12.32 -9.12
C SER A 74 23.38 -12.54 -8.10
N ILE A 75 23.05 -13.14 -6.95
CA ILE A 75 24.01 -13.50 -5.90
C ILE A 75 25.05 -14.50 -6.43
N PHE A 76 24.60 -15.53 -7.16
CA PHE A 76 25.48 -16.51 -7.76
C PHE A 76 26.52 -15.87 -8.69
N LYS A 77 26.07 -15.04 -9.65
CA LYS A 77 26.98 -14.32 -10.56
C LYS A 77 27.93 -13.37 -9.83
N PHE A 78 27.44 -12.76 -8.74
CA PHE A 78 28.25 -11.84 -7.94
C PHE A 78 29.39 -12.56 -7.22
N ILE A 79 29.13 -13.71 -6.56
CA ILE A 79 30.16 -14.48 -5.87
C ILE A 79 31.07 -15.22 -6.85
N GLN A 80 30.60 -15.63 -8.05
CA GLN A 80 31.47 -16.20 -9.10
C GLN A 80 32.55 -15.21 -9.51
N LYS A 81 32.23 -13.92 -9.67
CA LYS A 81 33.24 -12.90 -9.97
C LYS A 81 34.25 -12.69 -8.84
N ARG A 82 33.96 -13.20 -7.63
CA ARG A 82 34.84 -13.19 -6.45
C ARG A 82 35.52 -14.52 -6.19
N GLY A 83 35.53 -15.43 -7.18
CA GLY A 83 36.25 -16.69 -7.11
C GLY A 83 35.45 -17.90 -6.63
N TYR A 84 34.08 -17.82 -6.55
CA TYR A 84 33.28 -18.98 -6.22
C TYR A 84 33.20 -19.95 -7.42
N GLU A 85 33.71 -21.16 -7.26
CA GLU A 85 33.73 -22.21 -8.28
C GLU A 85 32.69 -23.32 -8.06
N GLY A 86 31.75 -23.11 -7.14
CA GLY A 86 30.70 -24.06 -6.87
C GLY A 86 29.52 -23.96 -7.84
N LYS A 87 28.60 -24.94 -7.79
CA LYS A 87 27.42 -24.98 -8.64
C LYS A 87 26.31 -24.08 -8.05
N TYR A 88 25.48 -23.54 -8.93
CA TYR A 88 24.29 -22.74 -8.56
C TYR A 88 23.33 -23.48 -7.61
N THR A 89 23.14 -24.79 -7.80
CA THR A 89 22.26 -25.60 -6.94
C THR A 89 22.69 -25.57 -5.48
N ILE A 90 23.99 -25.59 -5.18
CA ILE A 90 24.49 -25.51 -3.80
C ILE A 90 24.15 -24.16 -3.15
N LEU A 91 24.37 -23.07 -3.88
CA LEU A 91 23.97 -21.75 -3.40
C LEU A 91 22.45 -21.66 -3.18
N ARG A 92 21.65 -22.15 -4.13
CA ARG A 92 20.20 -22.13 -4.05
C ARG A 92 19.68 -22.91 -2.83
N GLU A 93 20.24 -24.07 -2.55
CA GLU A 93 19.89 -24.88 -1.37
C GLU A 93 20.28 -24.17 -0.07
N PHE A 94 21.46 -23.60 -0.01
CA PHE A 94 21.93 -22.82 1.13
C PHE A 94 21.04 -21.58 1.36
N ALA A 95 20.76 -20.80 0.32
CA ALA A 95 19.88 -19.63 0.40
C ALA A 95 18.45 -19.99 0.81
N ARG A 96 17.95 -21.17 0.39
CA ARG A 96 16.65 -21.70 0.84
C ARG A 96 16.67 -22.06 2.33
N SER A 97 17.73 -22.69 2.82
CA SER A 97 17.82 -23.04 4.25
C SER A 97 17.81 -21.79 5.13
N ILE A 98 18.53 -20.74 4.76
CA ILE A 98 18.49 -19.44 5.46
C ILE A 98 17.08 -18.84 5.46
N LYS A 99 16.38 -18.92 4.34
CA LYS A 99 15.01 -18.39 4.22
C LYS A 99 14.00 -19.17 5.07
N ILE A 100 14.19 -20.49 5.19
CA ILE A 100 13.38 -21.37 6.05
C ILE A 100 13.65 -21.06 7.52
N ASP A 101 14.92 -20.89 7.91
CA ASP A 101 15.29 -20.52 9.28
C ASP A 101 14.77 -19.13 9.66
N LYS A 102 14.72 -18.18 8.71
CA LYS A 102 14.11 -16.87 8.93
C LYS A 102 12.57 -16.92 9.05
N THR A 103 11.90 -17.82 8.31
CA THR A 103 10.44 -18.01 8.43
C THR A 103 10.02 -18.68 9.74
N ASN A 104 10.91 -19.43 10.37
CA ASN A 104 10.66 -20.08 11.65
C ASN A 104 11.06 -19.23 12.87
N LYS A 105 11.63 -18.02 12.65
CA LYS A 105 11.88 -17.09 13.75
C LYS A 105 10.54 -16.51 14.22
N ALA A 106 10.23 -16.71 15.50
CA ALA A 106 9.07 -16.10 16.13
C ALA A 106 9.12 -14.58 15.90
N THR A 107 8.06 -14.05 15.28
CA THR A 107 7.90 -12.60 15.08
C THR A 107 7.38 -12.03 16.39
N ILE A 108 8.15 -11.15 17.02
CA ILE A 108 7.67 -10.39 18.19
C ILE A 108 6.64 -9.38 17.65
N ARG A 109 5.40 -9.49 18.10
CA ARG A 109 4.39 -8.46 17.86
C ARG A 109 4.67 -7.30 18.81
N PHE A 110 5.00 -6.16 18.25
CA PHE A 110 5.10 -4.93 19.02
C PHE A 110 3.70 -4.36 19.20
N GLU A 111 3.20 -4.44 20.43
CA GLU A 111 2.02 -3.68 20.83
C GLU A 111 2.44 -2.24 21.10
N THR A 112 1.60 -1.30 20.66
CA THR A 112 1.82 0.15 20.84
C THR A 112 0.92 0.65 21.97
N ASN A 113 1.42 1.59 22.75
CA ASN A 113 0.63 2.27 23.76
C ASN A 113 -0.46 3.12 23.12
N GLN A 114 -1.47 3.48 23.94
CA GLN A 114 -2.58 4.34 23.52
C GLN A 114 -2.06 5.68 22.98
N GLY A 115 -2.62 6.14 21.88
CA GLY A 115 -2.31 7.42 21.25
C GLY A 115 -0.89 7.59 20.73
N LEU A 116 -0.05 6.54 20.81
CA LEU A 116 1.36 6.66 20.44
C LEU A 116 1.53 6.68 18.92
N GLN A 117 1.05 5.66 18.22
CA GLN A 117 1.43 5.46 16.82
C GLN A 117 0.23 5.15 15.91
N ALA A 118 0.23 5.74 14.72
CA ALA A 118 -0.54 5.25 13.58
C ALA A 118 0.38 4.75 12.47
N GLN A 119 -0.17 3.90 11.60
CA GLN A 119 0.49 3.42 10.39
C GLN A 119 -0.32 3.83 9.16
N VAL A 120 0.37 4.32 8.14
CA VAL A 120 -0.23 4.82 6.90
C VAL A 120 0.30 4.07 5.70
N ASP A 121 -0.61 3.77 4.75
CA ASP A 121 -0.30 3.15 3.47
C ASP A 121 -1.32 3.53 2.40
N TRP A 122 -1.06 3.13 1.17
CA TRP A 122 -1.97 3.23 0.04
C TRP A 122 -2.30 1.85 -0.51
N LYS A 123 -3.56 1.61 -0.77
CA LYS A 123 -3.94 0.59 -1.74
C LYS A 123 -4.08 1.24 -3.09
N GLU A 124 -3.08 0.99 -3.93
CA GLU A 124 -2.91 1.66 -5.21
C GLU A 124 -3.65 0.95 -6.34
N ARG A 125 -4.12 1.72 -7.31
CA ARG A 125 -4.63 1.25 -8.60
C ARG A 125 -5.65 0.12 -8.48
N LEU A 126 -6.64 0.31 -7.63
CA LEU A 126 -7.79 -0.57 -7.61
C LEU A 126 -8.67 -0.24 -8.82
N SER A 127 -8.88 -1.23 -9.66
CA SER A 127 -9.80 -1.13 -10.78
C SER A 127 -11.17 -1.63 -10.33
N MET A 128 -12.18 -0.75 -10.36
CA MET A 128 -13.56 -1.03 -10.01
C MET A 128 -14.45 -0.76 -11.21
N THR A 129 -15.35 -1.68 -11.53
CA THR A 129 -16.22 -1.59 -12.71
C THR A 129 -17.65 -1.27 -12.28
N SER A 130 -18.27 -0.25 -12.88
CA SER A 130 -19.67 0.12 -12.63
C SER A 130 -20.65 -0.87 -13.27
N ARG A 131 -21.97 -0.76 -12.96
CA ARG A 131 -23.02 -1.52 -13.63
C ARG A 131 -23.05 -1.31 -15.15
N GLN A 132 -22.65 -0.14 -15.59
CA GLN A 132 -22.63 0.25 -17.00
C GLN A 132 -21.33 -0.22 -17.73
N GLY A 133 -20.41 -0.87 -17.01
CA GLY A 133 -19.14 -1.36 -17.57
C GLY A 133 -18.03 -0.28 -17.59
N GLU A 134 -18.26 0.90 -17.00
CA GLU A 134 -17.24 1.93 -16.85
C GLU A 134 -16.22 1.52 -15.78
N VAL A 135 -14.93 1.69 -16.11
CA VAL A 135 -13.83 1.29 -15.22
C VAL A 135 -13.29 2.51 -14.49
N PHE A 136 -13.31 2.46 -13.17
CA PHE A 136 -12.76 3.48 -12.28
C PHE A 136 -11.44 2.99 -11.69
N GLU A 137 -10.36 3.69 -11.97
CA GLU A 137 -9.08 3.46 -11.29
C GLU A 137 -8.98 4.37 -10.07
N ILE A 138 -9.04 3.78 -8.90
CA ILE A 138 -9.01 4.48 -7.62
C ILE A 138 -7.80 4.09 -6.78
N ASN A 139 -7.47 4.94 -5.82
CA ASN A 139 -6.58 4.60 -4.73
C ASN A 139 -7.36 4.70 -3.42
N VAL A 140 -7.00 3.88 -2.45
CA VAL A 140 -7.57 3.99 -1.10
C VAL A 140 -6.46 4.33 -0.13
N PHE A 141 -6.60 5.47 0.54
CA PHE A 141 -5.77 5.85 1.67
C PHE A 141 -6.13 4.97 2.87
N LEU A 142 -5.12 4.42 3.51
CA LEU A 142 -5.24 3.51 4.64
C LEU A 142 -4.51 4.09 5.84
N MET A 143 -5.21 4.24 6.95
CA MET A 143 -4.62 4.64 8.23
C MET A 143 -5.16 3.74 9.34
N VAL A 144 -4.30 3.30 10.25
CA VAL A 144 -4.68 2.44 11.38
C VAL A 144 -3.96 2.87 12.64
N LEU A 145 -4.71 3.07 13.74
CA LEU A 145 -4.16 3.33 15.05
C LEU A 145 -3.49 2.08 15.63
N GLY A 146 -2.39 2.29 16.29
CA GLY A 146 -1.53 1.21 16.77
C GLY A 146 -2.10 0.39 17.91
N PHE A 147 -2.86 0.98 18.81
CA PHE A 147 -3.44 0.32 19.97
C PHE A 147 -4.85 -0.22 19.66
N SER A 148 -5.82 0.63 19.36
CA SER A 148 -7.22 0.23 19.13
C SER A 148 -7.44 -0.59 17.87
N ARG A 149 -6.53 -0.49 16.90
CA ARG A 149 -6.74 -0.98 15.53
C ARG A 149 -7.88 -0.25 14.80
N MET A 150 -8.26 0.92 15.30
CA MET A 150 -9.20 1.79 14.61
C MET A 150 -8.67 2.18 13.25
N LYS A 151 -9.47 2.01 12.21
CA LYS A 151 -9.09 2.17 10.81
C LYS A 151 -9.76 3.39 10.22
N TYR A 152 -9.07 4.06 9.31
CA TYR A 152 -9.62 5.09 8.47
C TYR A 152 -9.28 4.80 7.02
N LEU A 153 -10.30 4.74 6.19
CA LEU A 153 -10.23 4.54 4.75
C LEU A 153 -10.76 5.78 4.04
N GLN A 154 -10.07 6.21 3.01
CA GLN A 154 -10.56 7.28 2.15
C GLN A 154 -10.24 6.96 0.69
N LEU A 155 -11.25 7.01 -0.17
CA LEU A 155 -11.08 6.94 -1.62
C LEU A 155 -10.39 8.21 -2.12
N THR A 156 -9.40 8.04 -3.00
CA THR A 156 -8.70 9.14 -3.65
C THR A 156 -8.41 8.81 -5.12
N LEU A 157 -8.30 9.84 -5.94
CA LEU A 157 -8.00 9.68 -7.37
C LEU A 157 -6.51 9.78 -7.65
N ASP A 158 -5.77 10.46 -6.81
CA ASP A 158 -4.31 10.57 -6.87
C ASP A 158 -3.67 10.31 -5.50
N ARG A 159 -2.34 10.38 -5.45
CA ARG A 159 -1.53 10.17 -4.24
C ARG A 159 -0.48 11.25 -4.08
N ASN A 160 -0.77 12.45 -4.56
CA ASN A 160 0.14 13.56 -4.41
C ASN A 160 0.24 14.00 -2.93
N GLN A 161 1.16 14.89 -2.62
CA GLN A 161 1.41 15.30 -1.24
C GLN A 161 0.22 16.05 -0.63
N ASP A 162 -0.50 16.86 -1.40
CA ASP A 162 -1.65 17.62 -0.91
C ASP A 162 -2.84 16.67 -0.63
N THR A 163 -3.06 15.66 -1.48
CA THR A 163 -4.03 14.59 -1.23
C THR A 163 -3.67 13.80 0.04
N LEU A 164 -2.39 13.49 0.26
CA LEU A 164 -1.93 12.82 1.47
C LEU A 164 -2.20 13.67 2.72
N LYS A 165 -1.87 14.97 2.69
CA LYS A 165 -2.13 15.89 3.81
C LYS A 165 -3.62 16.01 4.11
N SER A 166 -4.45 16.13 3.07
CA SER A 166 -5.91 16.17 3.19
C SER A 166 -6.48 14.88 3.80
N ALA A 167 -6.02 13.72 3.33
CA ALA A 167 -6.46 12.42 3.85
C ALA A 167 -6.04 12.22 5.32
N LEU A 168 -4.83 12.67 5.70
CA LEU A 168 -4.38 12.66 7.10
C LEU A 168 -5.27 13.53 7.98
N ILE A 169 -5.57 14.77 7.56
CA ILE A 169 -6.45 15.68 8.30
C ILE A 169 -7.84 15.07 8.50
N ASN A 170 -8.41 14.48 7.45
CA ASN A 170 -9.70 13.80 7.53
C ASN A 170 -9.65 12.59 8.48
N GLY A 171 -8.56 11.83 8.46
CA GLY A 171 -8.30 10.76 9.41
C GLY A 171 -8.19 11.26 10.86
N PHE A 172 -7.50 12.37 11.09
CA PHE A 172 -7.41 12.98 12.42
C PHE A 172 -8.78 13.46 12.92
N LYS A 173 -9.58 14.08 12.05
CA LYS A 173 -10.96 14.45 12.38
C LYS A 173 -11.81 13.23 12.73
N TYR A 174 -11.67 12.14 11.98
CA TYR A 174 -12.37 10.88 12.22
C TYR A 174 -11.97 10.25 13.56
N TYR A 175 -10.68 10.24 13.89
CA TYR A 175 -10.19 9.77 15.19
C TYR A 175 -10.43 10.75 16.35
N GLN A 176 -10.86 11.97 16.05
CA GLN A 176 -11.02 13.05 17.03
C GLN A 176 -9.71 13.37 17.77
N GLY A 177 -8.57 13.23 17.10
CA GLY A 177 -7.25 13.52 17.64
C GLY A 177 -6.12 13.01 16.73
N ILE A 178 -4.89 13.32 17.11
CA ILE A 178 -3.69 13.03 16.32
C ILE A 178 -2.78 12.08 17.12
N PRO A 179 -2.33 10.95 16.54
CA PRO A 179 -1.32 10.10 17.19
C PRO A 179 0.02 10.84 17.29
N LYS A 180 0.83 10.54 18.32
CA LYS A 180 2.10 11.23 18.56
C LYS A 180 3.11 10.98 17.46
N GLU A 181 3.09 9.81 16.85
CA GLU A 181 3.95 9.45 15.72
C GLU A 181 3.16 8.74 14.63
N ILE A 182 3.56 8.94 13.39
CA ILE A 182 2.96 8.25 12.24
C ILE A 182 4.05 7.55 11.43
N LEU A 183 3.86 6.24 11.25
CA LEU A 183 4.75 5.40 10.47
C LEU A 183 4.35 5.40 9.01
N PHE A 184 5.24 5.90 8.15
CA PHE A 184 5.08 5.92 6.70
C PHE A 184 6.01 4.90 6.04
N ASP A 185 5.59 4.36 4.90
CA ASP A 185 6.52 3.72 3.98
C ASP A 185 7.43 4.79 3.33
N ASN A 186 8.48 4.34 2.64
CA ASN A 186 9.39 5.22 1.91
C ASN A 186 8.71 5.82 0.65
N MET A 187 7.51 6.39 0.81
CA MET A 187 6.80 7.05 -0.28
C MET A 187 7.44 8.42 -0.56
N LYS A 188 7.62 8.75 -1.85
CA LYS A 188 8.27 10.00 -2.30
C LYS A 188 7.57 11.29 -1.85
N THR A 189 6.30 11.21 -1.48
CA THR A 189 5.53 12.34 -0.93
C THR A 189 5.92 12.70 0.50
N VAL A 190 6.59 11.78 1.21
CA VAL A 190 7.01 11.95 2.61
C VAL A 190 8.53 11.93 2.74
N VAL A 191 9.22 11.07 1.98
CA VAL A 191 10.65 10.79 2.14
C VAL A 191 11.39 11.11 0.85
N ASP A 192 12.31 12.07 0.86
CA ASP A 192 13.16 12.43 -0.27
C ASP A 192 14.28 11.39 -0.45
N GLN A 193 14.88 10.95 0.67
CA GLN A 193 15.88 9.89 0.68
C GLN A 193 15.55 8.86 1.74
N SER A 194 15.42 7.61 1.32
CA SER A 194 15.17 6.49 2.23
C SER A 194 16.37 6.22 3.13
N ARG A 195 16.10 5.82 4.36
CA ARG A 195 17.13 5.42 5.33
C ARG A 195 17.99 4.29 4.76
N SER A 196 19.31 4.41 4.92
CA SER A 196 20.27 3.34 4.67
C SER A 196 20.91 2.87 5.98
N ASN A 197 21.80 1.87 5.91
CA ASN A 197 22.57 1.46 7.10
C ASN A 197 23.51 2.57 7.63
N PHE A 198 23.79 3.58 6.82
CA PHE A 198 24.76 4.63 7.11
C PHE A 198 24.17 6.04 7.16
N GLN A 199 22.91 6.22 6.74
CA GLN A 199 22.28 7.55 6.69
C GLN A 199 20.85 7.47 7.19
N GLU A 200 20.40 8.47 7.93
CA GLU A 200 19.00 8.62 8.32
C GLU A 200 18.12 8.99 7.13
N ALA A 201 16.81 8.74 7.24
CA ALA A 201 15.87 9.16 6.22
C ALA A 201 15.80 10.70 6.16
N VAL A 202 15.79 11.23 4.93
CA VAL A 202 15.55 12.68 4.72
C VAL A 202 14.06 12.84 4.42
N ILE A 203 13.35 13.48 5.34
CA ILE A 203 11.93 13.79 5.19
C ILE A 203 11.78 15.01 4.28
N ASN A 204 10.79 14.96 3.38
CA ASN A 204 10.47 16.09 2.52
C ASN A 204 10.14 17.34 3.38
N HIS A 205 10.76 18.47 3.07
CA HIS A 205 10.65 19.69 3.88
C HIS A 205 9.19 20.16 4.04
N ASN A 206 8.42 20.21 2.97
CA ASN A 206 7.01 20.64 3.04
C ASN A 206 6.14 19.69 3.84
N PHE A 207 6.47 18.39 3.85
CA PHE A 207 5.77 17.41 4.65
C PHE A 207 6.18 17.50 6.12
N TYR A 208 7.45 17.77 6.38
CA TYR A 208 7.96 17.98 7.74
C TYR A 208 7.29 19.20 8.43
N GLU A 209 7.18 20.33 7.72
CA GLU A 209 6.47 21.51 8.25
C GLU A 209 5.00 21.19 8.55
N PHE A 210 4.33 20.46 7.67
CA PHE A 210 2.96 19.99 7.94
C PHE A 210 2.89 19.11 9.20
N ALA A 211 3.80 18.16 9.36
CA ALA A 211 3.83 17.28 10.53
C ALA A 211 4.05 18.07 11.83
N LYS A 212 4.93 19.08 11.78
CA LYS A 212 5.20 19.99 12.89
C LYS A 212 3.98 20.82 13.26
N ASP A 213 3.26 21.37 12.27
CA ASP A 213 2.04 22.14 12.49
C ASP A 213 0.92 21.28 13.08
N MET A 214 0.84 20.00 12.70
CA MET A 214 -0.10 19.02 13.26
C MET A 214 0.36 18.44 14.60
N GLY A 215 1.64 18.57 14.96
CA GLY A 215 2.21 18.12 16.23
C GLY A 215 2.59 16.65 16.30
N PHE A 216 2.71 15.93 15.17
CA PHE A 216 3.11 14.53 15.14
C PHE A 216 4.54 14.32 14.61
N GLU A 217 5.18 13.25 15.03
CA GLU A 217 6.49 12.83 14.54
C GLU A 217 6.37 11.91 13.32
N VAL A 218 7.19 12.16 12.29
CA VAL A 218 7.24 11.36 11.06
C VAL A 218 8.26 10.24 11.25
N ILE A 219 7.79 8.99 11.22
CA ILE A 219 8.64 7.80 11.30
C ILE A 219 8.69 7.13 9.93
N ALA A 220 9.86 7.13 9.29
CA ALA A 220 10.07 6.38 8.05
C ALA A 220 10.38 4.91 8.33
N CYS A 221 9.72 3.99 7.61
CA CYS A 221 10.01 2.56 7.71
C CYS A 221 11.47 2.27 7.36
N ARG A 222 12.09 1.36 8.12
CA ARG A 222 13.41 0.84 7.75
C ARG A 222 13.27 -0.02 6.51
N PRO A 223 14.09 0.21 5.47
CA PRO A 223 14.09 -0.66 4.30
C PRO A 223 14.30 -2.13 4.72
N TYR A 224 13.63 -3.05 4.04
CA TYR A 224 13.75 -4.50 4.24
C TYR A 224 13.34 -5.06 5.62
N ARG A 225 12.60 -4.29 6.44
CA ARG A 225 11.98 -4.78 7.69
C ARG A 225 10.45 -4.68 7.65
N PRO A 226 9.76 -5.60 6.94
CA PRO A 226 8.30 -5.57 6.79
C PRO A 226 7.54 -5.71 8.11
N GLN A 227 8.21 -6.21 9.16
CA GLN A 227 7.60 -6.44 10.47
C GLN A 227 7.12 -5.15 11.17
N THR A 228 7.68 -3.99 10.83
CA THR A 228 7.31 -2.71 11.43
C THR A 228 5.97 -2.17 10.93
N LYS A 229 5.53 -2.56 9.73
CA LYS A 229 4.33 -2.05 9.04
C LYS A 229 3.16 -3.07 9.01
N GLY A 230 3.27 -4.17 9.74
CA GLY A 230 2.33 -5.30 9.66
C GLY A 230 0.85 -4.95 9.91
N LYS A 231 0.54 -3.85 10.63
CA LYS A 231 -0.83 -3.45 10.96
C LYS A 231 -1.56 -2.91 9.73
N VAL A 232 -0.93 -1.99 8.99
CA VAL A 232 -1.53 -1.41 7.78
C VAL A 232 -1.43 -2.36 6.58
N GLU A 233 -0.42 -3.21 6.50
CA GLU A 233 -0.36 -4.27 5.47
C GLU A 233 -1.52 -5.28 5.63
N ALA A 234 -1.88 -5.61 6.87
CA ALA A 234 -3.06 -6.43 7.13
C ALA A 234 -4.34 -5.72 6.65
N LEU A 235 -4.44 -4.40 6.87
CA LEU A 235 -5.55 -3.59 6.39
C LEU A 235 -5.59 -3.55 4.85
N ALA A 236 -4.45 -3.40 4.19
CA ALA A 236 -4.37 -3.39 2.73
C ALA A 236 -4.88 -4.70 2.08
N LYS A 237 -4.72 -5.84 2.76
CA LYS A 237 -5.27 -7.12 2.31
C LYS A 237 -6.81 -7.16 2.39
N LEU A 238 -7.40 -6.45 3.36
CA LEU A 238 -8.85 -6.39 3.51
C LEU A 238 -9.53 -5.57 2.40
N MET A 239 -8.79 -4.79 1.62
CA MET A 239 -9.33 -4.08 0.46
C MET A 239 -9.87 -5.01 -0.64
N SER A 240 -9.52 -6.30 -0.61
CA SER A 240 -10.18 -7.31 -1.45
C SER A 240 -11.69 -7.43 -1.18
N ARG A 241 -12.19 -6.97 -0.02
CA ARG A 241 -13.62 -6.90 0.28
C ARG A 241 -14.38 -5.89 -0.58
N LEU A 242 -13.69 -5.00 -1.32
CA LEU A 242 -14.31 -4.12 -2.31
C LEU A 242 -14.65 -4.88 -3.62
N GLN A 243 -13.96 -5.96 -3.94
CA GLN A 243 -14.18 -6.70 -5.20
C GLN A 243 -15.62 -7.18 -5.45
N PRO A 244 -16.38 -7.67 -4.45
CA PRO A 244 -17.78 -8.05 -4.64
C PRO A 244 -18.70 -6.92 -5.10
N TYR A 245 -18.28 -5.66 -4.88
CA TYR A 245 -19.06 -4.47 -5.29
C TYR A 245 -18.81 -4.06 -6.76
N ASN A 246 -17.98 -4.79 -7.53
CA ASN A 246 -17.94 -4.61 -8.97
C ASN A 246 -19.33 -4.88 -9.56
N HIS A 247 -19.73 -4.00 -10.47
CA HIS A 247 -21.07 -3.98 -11.09
C HIS A 247 -22.24 -3.71 -10.12
N GLU A 248 -21.93 -3.12 -8.93
CA GLU A 248 -22.95 -2.77 -7.92
C GLU A 248 -23.11 -1.26 -7.69
N PHE A 249 -22.33 -0.43 -8.40
CA PHE A 249 -22.38 1.04 -8.32
C PHE A 249 -22.42 1.65 -9.71
N ASP A 250 -22.83 2.92 -9.81
CA ASP A 250 -22.89 3.68 -11.06
C ASP A 250 -22.00 4.92 -11.05
N THR A 251 -21.75 5.52 -9.89
CA THR A 251 -21.02 6.77 -9.76
C THR A 251 -19.87 6.67 -8.75
N MET A 252 -18.93 7.64 -8.86
CA MET A 252 -17.81 7.74 -7.91
C MET A 252 -18.32 7.97 -6.47
N ASP A 253 -19.40 8.72 -6.30
CA ASP A 253 -19.98 8.99 -4.96
C ASP A 253 -20.50 7.70 -4.32
N GLN A 254 -21.17 6.84 -5.09
CA GLN A 254 -21.61 5.54 -4.61
C GLN A 254 -20.41 4.63 -4.25
N LEU A 255 -19.33 4.72 -5.03
CA LEU A 255 -18.11 3.98 -4.71
C LEU A 255 -17.44 4.51 -3.44
N ASP A 256 -17.45 5.82 -3.20
CA ASP A 256 -16.98 6.42 -1.94
C ASP A 256 -17.83 5.99 -0.74
N GLU A 257 -19.16 5.92 -0.90
CA GLU A 257 -20.08 5.37 0.12
C GLU A 257 -19.77 3.91 0.45
N ILE A 258 -19.46 3.08 -0.56
CA ILE A 258 -19.05 1.68 -0.36
C ILE A 258 -17.74 1.61 0.46
N VAL A 259 -16.77 2.48 0.17
CA VAL A 259 -15.51 2.54 0.94
C VAL A 259 -15.78 2.98 2.38
N ARG A 260 -16.66 3.95 2.61
CA ARG A 260 -17.06 4.39 3.96
C ARG A 260 -17.78 3.27 4.73
N MET A 261 -18.72 2.59 4.08
CA MET A 261 -19.42 1.45 4.66
C MET A 261 -18.43 0.34 5.07
N LEU A 262 -17.48 0.00 4.19
CA LEU A 262 -16.43 -0.95 4.53
C LEU A 262 -15.59 -0.48 5.72
N ASN A 263 -15.27 0.82 5.80
CA ASN A 263 -14.54 1.38 6.94
C ASN A 263 -15.31 1.17 8.25
N ASP A 264 -16.61 1.41 8.25
CA ASP A 264 -17.47 1.25 9.42
C ASP A 264 -17.58 -0.22 9.82
N ASP A 265 -17.81 -1.12 8.88
CA ASP A 265 -17.83 -2.57 9.13
C ASP A 265 -16.53 -3.04 9.78
N LEU A 266 -15.38 -2.65 9.24
CA LEU A 266 -14.08 -3.03 9.76
C LEU A 266 -13.79 -2.49 11.16
N ASN A 267 -14.46 -1.43 11.60
CA ASN A 267 -14.31 -0.84 12.93
C ASN A 267 -15.32 -1.39 13.95
N HIS A 268 -16.42 -1.99 13.49
CA HIS A 268 -17.40 -2.68 14.33
C HIS A 268 -17.16 -4.19 14.40
N ASP A 269 -16.40 -4.77 13.45
CA ASP A 269 -15.99 -6.17 13.49
C ASP A 269 -14.93 -6.41 14.57
N ILE A 270 -14.95 -7.59 15.22
CA ILE A 270 -13.91 -8.00 16.16
C ILE A 270 -12.55 -8.10 15.43
N SER A 271 -11.58 -7.35 15.90
CA SER A 271 -10.21 -7.42 15.38
C SER A 271 -9.50 -8.68 15.88
N TYR A 272 -9.07 -9.55 14.97
CA TYR A 272 -8.29 -10.75 15.33
C TYR A 272 -6.97 -10.43 16.07
N ALA A 273 -6.44 -9.22 15.93
CA ALA A 273 -5.20 -8.82 16.58
C ALA A 273 -5.37 -8.56 18.07
N THR A 274 -6.51 -7.96 18.47
CA THR A 274 -6.79 -7.55 19.86
C THR A 274 -7.89 -8.39 20.50
N ASN A 275 -8.60 -9.19 19.72
CA ASN A 275 -9.81 -9.91 20.10
C ASN A 275 -10.90 -9.00 20.70
N LYS A 276 -10.91 -7.72 20.27
CA LYS A 276 -11.85 -6.68 20.70
C LYS A 276 -12.32 -5.89 19.49
N VAL A 277 -13.43 -5.17 19.66
CA VAL A 277 -13.97 -4.27 18.64
C VAL A 277 -13.16 -2.97 18.62
N PRO A 278 -12.64 -2.53 17.46
CA PRO A 278 -11.78 -1.35 17.36
C PRO A 278 -12.39 -0.07 17.92
N ILE A 279 -13.66 0.19 17.62
CA ILE A 279 -14.35 1.41 18.09
C ILE A 279 -14.46 1.47 19.62
N ASP A 280 -14.57 0.33 20.31
CA ASP A 280 -14.62 0.30 21.77
C ASP A 280 -13.25 0.58 22.40
N LEU A 281 -12.19 0.04 21.80
CA LEU A 281 -10.82 0.36 22.20
C LEU A 281 -10.47 1.82 21.91
N HIS A 282 -10.99 2.37 20.80
CA HIS A 282 -10.77 3.76 20.43
C HIS A 282 -11.35 4.74 21.46
N LYS A 283 -12.47 4.44 22.10
CA LYS A 283 -13.03 5.26 23.19
C LYS A 283 -12.01 5.50 24.31
N ILE A 284 -11.14 4.51 24.56
CA ILE A 284 -10.06 4.62 25.53
C ILE A 284 -8.86 5.34 24.91
N GLU A 285 -8.47 4.98 23.68
CA GLU A 285 -7.28 5.54 23.01
C GLU A 285 -7.41 7.03 22.72
N LYS A 286 -8.61 7.50 22.44
CA LYS A 286 -8.92 8.90 22.14
C LYS A 286 -8.40 9.88 23.20
N GLU A 287 -8.45 9.53 24.49
CA GLU A 287 -7.99 10.37 25.59
C GLU A 287 -6.45 10.60 25.58
N TYR A 288 -5.72 9.79 24.81
CA TYR A 288 -4.25 9.84 24.70
C TYR A 288 -3.76 10.44 23.40
N LEU A 289 -4.67 10.74 22.45
CA LEU A 289 -4.34 11.43 21.22
C LEU A 289 -4.06 12.91 21.49
N LEU A 290 -3.22 13.51 20.66
CA LEU A 290 -3.00 14.95 20.68
C LEU A 290 -4.28 15.68 20.20
N PRO A 291 -4.57 16.88 20.72
CA PRO A 291 -5.72 17.65 20.28
C PRO A 291 -5.59 18.08 18.82
N LEU A 292 -6.71 18.23 18.13
CA LEU A 292 -6.73 18.81 16.80
C LEU A 292 -6.31 20.30 16.86
N PRO A 293 -5.50 20.76 15.90
CA PRO A 293 -5.22 22.20 15.74
C PRO A 293 -6.48 23.02 15.48
N ASN A 294 -6.34 24.33 15.53
CA ASN A 294 -7.44 25.23 15.21
C ASN A 294 -7.91 25.03 13.74
N ARG A 295 -9.16 25.41 13.48
CA ARG A 295 -9.79 25.21 12.17
C ARG A 295 -9.06 25.94 11.04
N GLU A 296 -8.55 27.15 11.28
CA GLU A 296 -7.85 27.93 10.27
C GLU A 296 -6.58 27.19 9.78
N LEU A 297 -5.80 26.62 10.70
CA LEU A 297 -4.61 25.86 10.33
C LEU A 297 -4.95 24.60 9.52
N LEU A 298 -6.02 23.89 9.90
CA LEU A 298 -6.48 22.73 9.13
C LEU A 298 -6.97 23.14 7.74
N ASP A 299 -7.73 24.23 7.64
CA ASP A 299 -8.28 24.71 6.37
C ASP A 299 -7.17 25.19 5.42
N ASN A 300 -6.06 25.75 5.90
CA ASN A 300 -4.90 26.10 5.08
C ASN A 300 -4.29 24.92 4.32
N TYR A 301 -4.38 23.69 4.87
CA TYR A 301 -3.91 22.48 4.22
C TYR A 301 -4.98 21.78 3.37
N LEU A 302 -6.26 22.01 3.65
CA LEU A 302 -7.38 21.41 2.91
C LEU A 302 -7.72 22.20 1.64
N THR A 303 -7.47 23.51 1.64
CA THR A 303 -7.92 24.46 0.60
C THR A 303 -6.80 24.93 -0.33
N LYS A 304 -5.77 24.14 -0.61
CA LYS A 304 -4.91 24.52 -1.73
C LYS A 304 -5.71 24.45 -3.03
N PRO A 305 -6.00 25.61 -3.64
CA PRO A 305 -6.77 25.64 -4.86
C PRO A 305 -6.01 24.91 -5.97
N ILE A 306 -6.66 23.99 -6.64
CA ILE A 306 -6.11 23.39 -7.87
C ILE A 306 -6.07 24.50 -8.90
N THR A 307 -4.91 25.02 -9.23
CA THR A 307 -4.76 26.05 -10.28
C THR A 307 -4.41 25.43 -11.63
N ARG A 308 -5.00 25.95 -12.70
CA ARG A 308 -4.70 25.57 -14.09
C ARG A 308 -4.62 26.80 -14.96
N VAL A 309 -3.75 26.75 -15.96
CA VAL A 309 -3.73 27.74 -17.03
C VAL A 309 -4.69 27.29 -18.13
N VAL A 310 -5.56 28.18 -18.57
CA VAL A 310 -6.48 27.91 -19.67
C VAL A 310 -5.68 27.79 -20.97
N THR A 311 -5.81 26.67 -21.65
CA THR A 311 -5.09 26.38 -22.89
C THR A 311 -5.57 27.22 -24.06
N LYS A 312 -4.81 27.24 -25.18
CA LYS A 312 -5.24 27.87 -26.44
C LYS A 312 -6.51 27.29 -27.04
N GLU A 313 -6.88 26.06 -26.61
CA GLU A 313 -8.14 25.40 -26.97
C GLU A 313 -9.33 25.91 -26.12
N ALA A 314 -9.14 26.94 -25.28
CA ALA A 314 -10.09 27.42 -24.29
C ALA A 314 -10.55 26.30 -23.33
N MET A 315 -9.63 25.46 -22.85
CA MET A 315 -9.93 24.35 -21.97
C MET A 315 -8.98 24.32 -20.77
N VAL A 316 -9.45 23.71 -19.68
CA VAL A 316 -8.62 23.30 -18.54
C VAL A 316 -8.66 21.79 -18.40
N THR A 317 -7.58 21.22 -17.88
CA THR A 317 -7.49 19.79 -17.65
C THR A 317 -7.66 19.47 -16.16
N TYR A 318 -8.57 18.55 -15.87
CA TYR A 318 -8.75 17.96 -14.54
C TYR A 318 -8.88 16.43 -14.71
N LEU A 319 -8.05 15.64 -13.97
CA LEU A 319 -8.03 14.17 -14.00
C LEU A 319 -7.98 13.57 -15.43
N ASN A 320 -7.13 14.13 -16.31
CA ASN A 320 -6.99 13.75 -17.72
C ASN A 320 -8.17 14.14 -18.63
N ASN A 321 -9.25 14.71 -18.10
CA ASN A 321 -10.39 15.20 -18.85
C ASN A 321 -10.28 16.71 -19.06
N LYS A 322 -10.70 17.18 -20.24
CA LYS A 322 -10.67 18.58 -20.62
C LYS A 322 -12.06 19.19 -20.50
N TYR A 323 -12.15 20.37 -19.89
CA TYR A 323 -13.38 21.11 -19.65
C TYR A 323 -13.30 22.49 -20.31
N SER A 324 -14.30 22.85 -21.10
CA SER A 324 -14.32 24.08 -21.89
C SER A 324 -14.58 25.33 -21.05
N LEU A 325 -14.00 26.44 -21.49
CA LEU A 325 -14.29 27.78 -20.98
C LEU A 325 -14.57 28.74 -22.14
N HIS A 326 -15.03 29.93 -21.76
CA HIS A 326 -15.12 31.04 -22.70
C HIS A 326 -13.73 31.46 -23.17
N PRO A 327 -13.49 31.74 -24.49
CA PRO A 327 -12.18 32.08 -25.04
C PRO A 327 -11.46 33.26 -24.38
N ASN A 328 -12.21 34.19 -23.75
CA ASN A 328 -11.64 35.34 -23.05
C ASN A 328 -10.71 34.98 -21.87
N TYR A 329 -10.76 33.73 -21.44
CA TYR A 329 -9.91 33.25 -20.34
C TYR A 329 -8.67 32.51 -20.82
N ILE A 330 -8.40 32.40 -22.13
CA ILE A 330 -7.19 31.77 -22.66
C ILE A 330 -5.96 32.44 -22.06
N GLY A 331 -5.01 31.64 -21.58
CA GLY A 331 -3.77 32.08 -20.93
C GLY A 331 -3.94 32.58 -19.50
N LYS A 332 -5.16 32.66 -18.96
CA LYS A 332 -5.38 33.03 -17.55
C LYS A 332 -5.20 31.81 -16.64
N THR A 333 -4.74 32.07 -15.44
CA THR A 333 -4.69 31.07 -14.37
C THR A 333 -6.02 31.07 -13.64
N VAL A 334 -6.69 29.93 -13.61
CA VAL A 334 -7.97 29.73 -12.94
C VAL A 334 -7.84 28.73 -11.80
N VAL A 335 -8.73 28.82 -10.82
CA VAL A 335 -8.84 27.90 -9.69
C VAL A 335 -9.94 26.90 -9.99
N LEU A 336 -9.64 25.62 -9.79
CA LEU A 336 -10.60 24.52 -9.89
C LEU A 336 -11.08 24.13 -8.49
N LYS A 337 -12.36 24.11 -8.28
CA LYS A 337 -13.01 23.63 -7.05
C LYS A 337 -14.01 22.55 -7.41
N ILE A 338 -14.04 21.48 -6.63
CA ILE A 338 -15.03 20.43 -6.77
C ILE A 338 -16.09 20.67 -5.71
N ASP A 339 -17.33 20.68 -6.15
CA ASP A 339 -18.50 20.92 -5.33
C ASP A 339 -19.67 20.07 -5.86
N ASP A 340 -20.23 19.18 -5.05
CA ASP A 340 -21.34 18.30 -5.39
C ASP A 340 -21.27 17.65 -6.80
N ASN A 341 -20.17 16.96 -7.09
CA ASN A 341 -19.90 16.31 -8.39
C ASN A 341 -19.81 17.28 -9.60
N HIS A 342 -19.59 18.58 -9.33
CA HIS A 342 -19.35 19.58 -10.34
C HIS A 342 -17.94 20.16 -10.21
N LEU A 343 -17.27 20.34 -11.34
CA LEU A 343 -16.04 21.10 -11.46
C LEU A 343 -16.39 22.59 -11.66
N GLN A 344 -16.27 23.36 -10.60
CA GLN A 344 -16.37 24.82 -10.65
C GLN A 344 -15.01 25.40 -11.06
N ILE A 345 -15.02 26.27 -12.06
CA ILE A 345 -13.83 26.98 -12.53
C ILE A 345 -13.98 28.44 -12.12
N ILE A 346 -13.01 28.91 -11.34
CA ILE A 346 -13.08 30.21 -10.65
C ILE A 346 -11.93 31.10 -11.17
N PHE A 347 -12.27 32.33 -11.53
CA PHE A 347 -11.31 33.37 -11.88
C PHE A 347 -11.62 34.63 -11.08
N ASP A 348 -10.62 35.23 -10.42
CA ASP A 348 -10.75 36.40 -9.55
C ASP A 348 -11.90 36.27 -8.51
N GLY A 349 -12.06 35.05 -7.93
CA GLY A 349 -13.10 34.78 -6.93
C GLY A 349 -14.51 34.54 -7.48
N ILE A 350 -14.72 34.63 -8.80
CA ILE A 350 -16.01 34.45 -9.47
C ILE A 350 -16.02 33.10 -10.18
N VAL A 351 -17.09 32.31 -10.01
CA VAL A 351 -17.31 31.07 -10.79
C VAL A 351 -17.64 31.45 -12.23
N ILE A 352 -16.72 31.15 -13.15
CA ILE A 352 -16.83 31.47 -14.58
C ILE A 352 -17.36 30.31 -15.42
N ALA A 353 -17.28 29.08 -14.92
CA ALA A 353 -17.87 27.89 -15.53
C ALA A 353 -18.10 26.81 -14.47
N SER A 354 -19.12 25.98 -14.69
CA SER A 354 -19.39 24.81 -13.84
C SER A 354 -19.76 23.64 -14.76
N HIS A 355 -19.01 22.54 -14.64
CA HIS A 355 -19.23 21.33 -15.43
C HIS A 355 -19.53 20.16 -14.52
N PRO A 356 -20.45 19.25 -14.86
CA PRO A 356 -20.52 17.97 -14.18
C PRO A 356 -19.19 17.23 -14.37
N LEU A 357 -18.69 16.56 -13.33
CA LEU A 357 -17.54 15.67 -13.47
C LEU A 357 -17.93 14.52 -14.40
N SER A 358 -17.09 14.23 -15.37
CA SER A 358 -17.34 13.25 -16.42
C SER A 358 -16.08 12.44 -16.68
N SER A 359 -16.26 11.20 -17.14
CA SER A 359 -15.21 10.34 -17.66
C SER A 359 -14.84 10.66 -19.12
N GLN A 360 -15.64 11.48 -19.80
CA GLN A 360 -15.39 11.88 -21.19
C GLN A 360 -14.14 12.74 -21.27
N LYS A 361 -13.33 12.46 -22.30
CA LYS A 361 -12.07 13.17 -22.53
C LYS A 361 -12.25 14.67 -22.81
N PHE A 362 -13.36 15.05 -23.46
CA PHE A 362 -13.66 16.41 -23.83
C PHE A 362 -15.07 16.79 -23.37
N ASN A 363 -15.18 17.79 -22.52
CA ASN A 363 -16.44 18.26 -21.93
C ASN A 363 -16.69 19.70 -22.38
N TYR A 364 -17.47 19.86 -23.45
CA TYR A 364 -17.84 21.16 -23.98
C TYR A 364 -19.21 21.61 -23.46
N GLN A 365 -19.32 22.86 -23.05
CA GLN A 365 -20.59 23.56 -22.96
C GLN A 365 -20.91 24.18 -24.30
N LYS A 366 -22.19 24.13 -24.72
CA LYS A 366 -22.63 24.62 -26.02
C LYS A 366 -22.22 26.06 -26.28
N ASP A 367 -22.44 26.92 -25.27
CA ASP A 367 -22.13 28.36 -25.38
C ASP A 367 -20.62 28.61 -25.54
N HIS A 368 -19.79 27.87 -24.80
CA HIS A 368 -18.33 27.95 -24.93
C HIS A 368 -17.87 27.52 -26.31
N LEU A 369 -18.42 26.44 -26.86
CA LEU A 369 -18.07 25.94 -28.17
C LEU A 369 -18.48 26.95 -29.28
N ILE A 370 -19.66 27.57 -29.17
CA ILE A 370 -20.12 28.63 -30.09
C ILE A 370 -19.13 29.81 -30.09
N GLN A 371 -18.70 30.25 -28.89
CA GLN A 371 -17.76 31.37 -28.77
C GLN A 371 -16.37 31.01 -29.32
N ILE A 372 -15.91 29.78 -29.11
CA ILE A 372 -14.66 29.26 -29.66
C ILE A 372 -14.74 29.27 -31.21
N LEU A 373 -15.83 28.77 -31.80
CA LEU A 373 -16.03 28.76 -33.23
C LEU A 373 -16.09 30.18 -33.85
N LYS A 374 -16.70 31.12 -33.11
CA LYS A 374 -16.77 32.55 -33.53
C LYS A 374 -15.39 33.24 -33.48
N SER A 375 -14.53 32.83 -32.57
CA SER A 375 -13.25 33.51 -32.31
C SER A 375 -12.18 33.28 -33.37
N ASP A 376 -12.25 32.21 -34.17
CA ASP A 376 -11.19 31.83 -35.11
C ASP A 376 -11.75 31.34 -36.48
N ALA A 377 -12.10 30.08 -36.60
CA ALA A 377 -12.29 29.39 -37.87
C ALA A 377 -13.56 29.83 -38.63
N PHE A 378 -14.58 30.32 -37.94
CA PHE A 378 -15.90 30.59 -38.54
C PHE A 378 -16.44 31.99 -38.25
N ALA A 379 -15.56 32.96 -37.96
CA ALA A 379 -15.95 34.35 -37.74
C ALA A 379 -16.77 34.99 -38.86
N HIS A 380 -16.71 34.43 -40.06
CA HIS A 380 -17.41 34.91 -41.27
C HIS A 380 -18.79 34.27 -41.49
N LYS A 381 -19.19 33.29 -40.64
CA LYS A 381 -20.46 32.57 -40.78
C LYS A 381 -21.57 33.21 -39.93
N SER A 382 -22.82 32.97 -40.36
CA SER A 382 -23.98 33.42 -39.59
C SER A 382 -24.13 32.66 -38.29
N ASP A 383 -24.79 33.26 -37.29
CA ASP A 383 -25.02 32.65 -36.00
C ASP A 383 -25.79 31.31 -36.08
N ASP A 384 -26.70 31.19 -37.04
CA ASP A 384 -27.47 29.96 -37.29
C ASP A 384 -26.58 28.83 -37.85
N GLU A 385 -25.64 29.16 -38.73
CA GLU A 385 -24.68 28.17 -39.25
C GLU A 385 -23.71 27.70 -38.15
N ILE A 386 -23.23 28.61 -37.31
CA ILE A 386 -22.33 28.28 -36.20
C ILE A 386 -23.04 27.39 -35.19
N ASN A 387 -24.30 27.69 -34.86
CA ASN A 387 -25.11 26.85 -33.94
C ASN A 387 -25.27 25.43 -34.49
N ARG A 388 -25.55 25.25 -35.79
CA ARG A 388 -25.66 23.91 -36.40
C ARG A 388 -24.33 23.15 -36.38
N ILE A 389 -23.21 23.85 -36.62
CA ILE A 389 -21.86 23.25 -36.52
C ILE A 389 -21.56 22.84 -35.08
N ALA A 390 -21.87 23.67 -34.06
CA ALA A 390 -21.67 23.38 -32.68
C ALA A 390 -22.46 22.12 -32.23
N GLU A 391 -23.74 22.03 -32.60
CA GLU A 391 -24.57 20.86 -32.29
C GLU A 391 -24.06 19.56 -32.94
N LYS A 392 -23.55 19.65 -34.17
CA LYS A 392 -22.96 18.50 -34.86
C LYS A 392 -21.66 18.03 -34.14
N ASN A 393 -20.84 18.98 -33.73
CA ASN A 393 -19.57 18.68 -33.06
C ASN A 393 -19.81 18.11 -31.65
N LEU A 394 -20.76 18.62 -30.87
CA LEU A 394 -21.12 18.09 -29.56
C LEU A 394 -21.50 16.60 -29.65
N LYS A 395 -22.36 16.24 -30.63
CA LYS A 395 -22.73 14.85 -30.88
C LYS A 395 -21.55 13.92 -31.27
N LEU A 396 -20.45 14.48 -31.77
CA LEU A 396 -19.23 13.72 -32.05
C LEU A 396 -18.37 13.56 -30.79
N TYR A 397 -18.25 14.61 -29.97
CA TYR A 397 -17.50 14.56 -28.73
C TYR A 397 -18.14 13.66 -27.67
N ASP A 398 -19.48 13.53 -27.67
CA ASP A 398 -20.21 12.59 -26.81
C ASP A 398 -19.90 11.09 -27.09
N LYS A 399 -19.21 10.82 -28.21
CA LYS A 399 -18.82 9.46 -28.65
C LYS A 399 -17.35 9.15 -28.43
N LEU A 400 -16.56 10.14 -27.98
CA LEU A 400 -15.12 10.04 -27.71
C LEU A 400 -14.82 9.96 -26.21
#